data_1026c26b54d153764255e4a7839c25f7
#
_entry.id   1026c26b54d153764255e4a7839c25f7
#
_cell.length_a   1.000
_cell.length_b   1.000
_cell.length_c   1.000
_cell.angle_alpha   90.00
_cell.angle_beta   90.00
_cell.angle_gamma   90.00
#
_symmetry.space_group_name_H-M   'P 1'
#
loop_
_entity.id
_entity.type
_entity.pdbx_description
1 polymer ?
#
loop_
_entity_poly.entity_id
_entity_poly.type
_entity_poly.pdbx_seq_one_letter_code
_entity_poly.pdbx_strand_id
1 'polypeptide(L)'
;MNKCIGCGDYTLNTLCERCFRIKNYNDYKMVSKTNNDFIPILKNINKSDLVVLVVDLFNIGDISIFRKYLKNDILLVLTKRDILPKNLYEEKLLNYDYKINYVDKIIISSMKNYNYDLLLEKIKMYKKSNNVYVVGYTNAGKSTMINKLLYNYSTNKTEITTSPLPSTTLNSIEIKLDDSLTLIDTPGLLDSKDIINYLSSDEIKKIIPKREIKPVTYQVK
;
A
#
# COMPACT_ATOMS: atom_id res chain seq x y z
N MET A 1 17.12 -1.15 -25.29
CA MET A 1 16.24 -1.44 -24.15
C MET A 1 14.84 -1.64 -24.69
N ASN A 2 14.19 -2.73 -24.34
CA ASN A 2 12.83 -3.04 -24.76
C ASN A 2 11.83 -2.48 -23.74
N LYS A 3 10.57 -2.28 -24.16
CA LYS A 3 9.50 -1.98 -23.21
C LYS A 3 8.97 -3.30 -22.63
N CYS A 4 8.83 -3.36 -21.31
CA CYS A 4 8.21 -4.49 -20.63
C CYS A 4 6.75 -4.65 -21.09
N ILE A 5 6.39 -5.83 -21.55
CA ILE A 5 5.01 -6.10 -22.03
C ILE A 5 3.96 -6.06 -20.89
N GLY A 6 4.40 -6.13 -19.64
CA GLY A 6 3.50 -6.08 -18.47
C GLY A 6 3.21 -4.66 -18.00
N CYS A 7 4.22 -3.80 -17.81
CA CYS A 7 4.05 -2.47 -17.20
C CYS A 7 4.57 -1.31 -18.06
N GLY A 8 5.13 -1.58 -19.23
CA GLY A 8 5.68 -0.56 -20.12
C GLY A 8 7.04 0.02 -19.71
N ASP A 9 7.62 -0.40 -18.60
CA ASP A 9 8.92 0.07 -18.10
C ASP A 9 10.06 -0.44 -18.98
N TYR A 10 11.20 0.27 -19.01
CA TYR A 10 12.34 -0.19 -19.80
C TYR A 10 13.02 -1.39 -19.13
N THR A 11 13.30 -2.42 -19.92
CA THR A 11 13.92 -3.66 -19.48
C THR A 11 14.82 -4.26 -20.56
N LEU A 12 15.76 -5.11 -20.17
CA LEU A 12 16.55 -5.92 -21.10
C LEU A 12 15.79 -7.16 -21.58
N ASN A 13 14.78 -7.59 -20.82
CA ASN A 13 13.98 -8.79 -21.08
C ASN A 13 12.56 -8.41 -21.58
N THR A 14 11.76 -9.41 -21.94
CA THR A 14 10.35 -9.24 -22.34
C THR A 14 9.50 -8.70 -21.18
N LEU A 15 9.80 -9.12 -19.94
CA LEU A 15 9.20 -8.63 -18.70
C LEU A 15 10.29 -8.05 -17.80
N CYS A 16 10.02 -6.93 -17.13
CA CYS A 16 10.87 -6.45 -16.04
C CYS A 16 10.80 -7.43 -14.86
N GLU A 17 11.78 -7.38 -13.97
CA GLU A 17 11.86 -8.27 -12.81
C GLU A 17 10.56 -8.29 -11.98
N ARG A 18 9.96 -7.12 -11.80
CA ARG A 18 8.68 -6.96 -11.08
C ARG A 18 7.54 -7.71 -11.76
N CYS A 19 7.31 -7.48 -13.06
CA CYS A 19 6.25 -8.16 -13.81
C CYS A 19 6.48 -9.66 -13.92
N PHE A 20 7.74 -10.07 -14.03
CA PHE A 20 8.12 -11.48 -14.01
C PHE A 20 7.78 -12.13 -12.67
N ARG A 21 8.10 -11.48 -11.55
CA ARG A 21 7.80 -12.00 -10.20
C ARG A 21 6.30 -12.07 -9.93
N ILE A 22 5.55 -11.04 -10.33
CA ILE A 22 4.09 -11.05 -10.23
C ILE A 22 3.52 -12.25 -10.99
N LYS A 23 3.91 -12.41 -12.27
CA LYS A 23 3.38 -13.45 -13.15
C LYS A 23 3.71 -14.88 -12.69
N ASN A 24 4.93 -15.10 -12.19
CA ASN A 24 5.42 -16.45 -11.93
C ASN A 24 5.35 -16.85 -10.44
N TYR A 25 5.43 -15.89 -9.52
CA TYR A 25 5.51 -16.16 -8.08
C TYR A 25 4.39 -15.50 -7.29
N ASN A 26 3.49 -14.79 -7.94
CA ASN A 26 2.45 -13.98 -7.29
C ASN A 26 3.03 -13.03 -6.21
N ASP A 27 4.29 -12.61 -6.41
CA ASP A 27 5.06 -11.76 -5.51
C ASP A 27 5.16 -10.36 -6.11
N TYR A 28 4.48 -9.43 -5.47
CA TYR A 28 4.38 -8.05 -5.92
C TYR A 28 5.38 -7.16 -5.17
N LYS A 29 6.36 -6.62 -5.90
CA LYS A 29 7.36 -5.70 -5.35
C LYS A 29 7.41 -4.42 -6.17
N MET A 30 7.07 -3.30 -5.56
CA MET A 30 7.10 -2.01 -6.22
C MET A 30 8.47 -1.34 -6.16
N VAL A 31 8.87 -0.73 -7.27
CA VAL A 31 10.06 0.14 -7.31
C VAL A 31 9.63 1.55 -6.88
N SER A 32 10.30 2.12 -5.90
CA SER A 32 10.08 3.50 -5.48
C SER A 32 10.48 4.46 -6.59
N LYS A 33 9.60 5.41 -6.91
CA LYS A 33 9.85 6.50 -7.85
C LYS A 33 9.95 7.84 -7.11
N THR A 34 10.36 8.88 -7.83
CA THR A 34 10.46 10.22 -7.25
C THR A 34 9.06 10.79 -6.93
N ASN A 35 8.97 11.73 -6.00
CA ASN A 35 7.72 12.40 -5.67
C ASN A 35 7.11 13.13 -6.88
N ASN A 36 7.92 13.54 -7.85
CA ASN A 36 7.45 14.18 -9.07
C ASN A 36 6.63 13.24 -9.96
N ASP A 37 6.89 11.94 -9.92
CA ASP A 37 6.13 10.94 -10.65
C ASP A 37 4.82 10.56 -9.94
N PHE A 38 4.78 10.74 -8.62
CA PHE A 38 3.67 10.33 -7.77
C PHE A 38 2.51 11.34 -7.77
N ILE A 39 2.83 12.64 -7.65
CA ILE A 39 1.81 13.70 -7.54
C ILE A 39 0.85 13.75 -8.74
N PRO A 40 1.30 13.64 -10.00
CA PRO A 40 0.40 13.60 -11.16
C PRO A 40 -0.58 12.42 -11.10
N ILE A 41 -0.15 11.25 -10.61
CA ILE A 41 -1.03 10.09 -10.47
C ILE A 41 -2.18 10.42 -9.51
N LEU A 42 -1.87 10.96 -8.33
CA LEU A 42 -2.89 11.32 -7.34
C LEU A 42 -3.91 12.33 -7.87
N LYS A 43 -3.46 13.32 -8.64
CA LYS A 43 -4.34 14.35 -9.22
C LYS A 43 -5.28 13.79 -10.29
N ASN A 44 -4.87 12.72 -10.95
CA ASN A 44 -5.61 12.10 -12.06
C ASN A 44 -6.55 10.97 -11.61
N ILE A 45 -6.59 10.62 -10.31
CA ILE A 45 -7.55 9.65 -9.78
C ILE A 45 -8.97 10.21 -9.97
N ASN A 46 -9.84 9.43 -10.61
CA ASN A 46 -11.22 9.82 -10.80
C ASN A 46 -11.92 9.96 -9.44
N LYS A 47 -12.68 11.04 -9.24
CA LYS A 47 -13.34 11.35 -7.97
C LYS A 47 -14.30 10.27 -7.47
N SER A 48 -14.82 9.43 -8.37
CA SER A 48 -15.69 8.30 -8.02
C SER A 48 -14.92 7.08 -7.51
N ASP A 49 -13.59 7.02 -7.74
CA ASP A 49 -12.78 5.89 -7.33
C ASP A 49 -12.44 5.98 -5.85
N LEU A 50 -12.53 4.86 -5.14
CA LEU A 50 -12.10 4.77 -3.76
C LEU A 50 -10.57 4.80 -3.68
N VAL A 51 -10.05 5.53 -2.71
CA VAL A 51 -8.63 5.50 -2.34
C VAL A 51 -8.45 4.73 -1.04
N VAL A 52 -7.68 3.67 -1.07
CA VAL A 52 -7.16 2.96 0.10
C VAL A 52 -5.83 3.60 0.47
N LEU A 53 -5.85 4.45 1.49
CA LEU A 53 -4.62 5.10 2.00
C LEU A 53 -3.96 4.21 3.05
N VAL A 54 -2.82 3.65 2.69
CA VAL A 54 -2.06 2.71 3.52
C VAL A 54 -1.03 3.46 4.37
N VAL A 55 -1.13 3.28 5.68
CA VAL A 55 -0.29 3.95 6.67
C VAL A 55 0.36 2.92 7.58
N ASP A 56 1.66 3.02 7.75
CA ASP A 56 2.43 2.19 8.66
C ASP A 56 2.25 2.69 10.11
N LEU A 57 1.69 1.85 10.98
CA LEU A 57 1.53 2.18 12.41
C LEU A 57 2.85 2.38 13.16
N PHE A 58 3.93 1.80 12.66
CA PHE A 58 5.25 1.98 13.24
C PHE A 58 5.92 3.29 12.78
N ASN A 59 5.57 3.76 11.57
CA ASN A 59 6.10 4.99 10.99
C ASN A 59 4.98 5.73 10.23
N ILE A 60 4.15 6.45 10.96
CA ILE A 60 2.93 7.08 10.41
C ILE A 60 3.29 8.17 9.39
N GLY A 61 4.35 8.93 9.61
CA GLY A 61 4.73 10.06 8.77
C GLY A 61 3.69 11.20 8.76
N ASP A 62 3.88 12.18 7.89
CA ASP A 62 2.92 13.28 7.69
C ASP A 62 1.93 12.95 6.58
N ILE A 63 0.87 12.23 6.92
CA ILE A 63 -0.16 11.85 5.95
C ILE A 63 -1.06 13.02 5.52
N SER A 64 -0.99 14.18 6.17
CA SER A 64 -1.77 15.36 5.80
C SER A 64 -1.45 15.88 4.40
N ILE A 65 -0.26 15.54 3.87
CA ILE A 65 0.16 15.90 2.52
C ILE A 65 -0.81 15.35 1.45
N PHE A 66 -1.41 14.19 1.69
CA PHE A 66 -2.35 13.57 0.76
C PHE A 66 -3.63 14.40 0.58
N ARG A 67 -4.06 15.20 1.59
CA ARG A 67 -5.21 16.11 1.48
C ARG A 67 -5.08 17.11 0.33
N LYS A 68 -3.85 17.48 -0.02
CA LYS A 68 -3.59 18.47 -1.08
C LYS A 68 -3.95 17.91 -2.47
N TYR A 69 -3.88 16.60 -2.63
CA TYR A 69 -3.97 15.95 -3.92
C TYR A 69 -5.21 15.06 -4.07
N LEU A 70 -5.66 14.43 -3.00
CA LEU A 70 -6.82 13.53 -3.01
C LEU A 70 -8.12 14.30 -2.71
N LYS A 71 -9.12 14.07 -3.56
CA LYS A 71 -10.50 14.58 -3.42
C LYS A 71 -11.52 13.44 -3.34
N ASN A 72 -11.02 12.24 -3.18
CA ASN A 72 -11.73 10.98 -3.19
C ASN A 72 -12.24 10.60 -1.80
N ASP A 73 -13.18 9.67 -1.75
CA ASP A 73 -13.45 8.93 -0.52
C ASP A 73 -12.19 8.10 -0.16
N ILE A 74 -11.75 8.20 1.09
CA ILE A 74 -10.54 7.56 1.57
C ILE A 74 -10.91 6.51 2.61
N LEU A 75 -10.54 5.25 2.36
CA LEU A 75 -10.47 4.22 3.39
C LEU A 75 -9.06 4.20 3.97
N LEU A 76 -8.92 4.57 5.25
CA LEU A 76 -7.63 4.62 5.93
C LEU A 76 -7.26 3.23 6.46
N VAL A 77 -6.18 2.64 5.93
CA VAL A 77 -5.72 1.30 6.31
C VAL A 77 -4.41 1.40 7.08
N LEU A 78 -4.47 1.04 8.37
CA LEU A 78 -3.36 1.07 9.32
C LEU A 78 -2.70 -0.31 9.35
N THR A 79 -1.48 -0.40 8.88
CA THR A 79 -0.75 -1.67 8.71
C THR A 79 0.21 -1.99 9.84
N LYS A 80 0.77 -3.19 9.82
CA LYS A 80 1.83 -3.67 10.74
C LYS A 80 1.40 -3.72 12.21
N ARG A 81 0.13 -4.05 12.48
CA ARG A 81 -0.35 -4.26 13.86
C ARG A 81 0.48 -5.29 14.62
N ASP A 82 1.04 -6.27 13.92
CA ASP A 82 1.82 -7.40 14.48
C ASP A 82 3.16 -7.00 15.11
N ILE A 83 3.71 -5.84 14.75
CA ILE A 83 4.96 -5.36 15.35
C ILE A 83 4.73 -4.48 16.58
N LEU A 84 3.52 -3.98 16.79
CA LEU A 84 3.16 -3.23 17.99
C LEU A 84 2.88 -4.16 19.17
N PRO A 85 3.11 -3.70 20.41
CA PRO A 85 2.82 -4.49 21.61
C PRO A 85 1.38 -5.01 21.63
N LYS A 86 1.19 -6.26 22.07
CA LYS A 86 -0.14 -6.88 22.16
C LYS A 86 -1.09 -6.16 23.10
N ASN A 87 -0.54 -5.59 24.17
CA ASN A 87 -1.29 -4.83 25.18
C ASN A 87 -1.67 -3.42 24.74
N LEU A 88 -1.33 -3.02 23.51
CA LEU A 88 -1.76 -1.74 22.96
C LEU A 88 -3.24 -1.79 22.58
N TYR A 89 -4.02 -0.90 23.16
CA TYR A 89 -5.45 -0.76 22.85
C TYR A 89 -5.65 -0.17 21.45
N GLU A 90 -6.20 -0.95 20.54
CA GLU A 90 -6.45 -0.54 19.15
C GLU A 90 -7.42 0.65 19.07
N GLU A 91 -8.34 0.79 20.02
CA GLU A 91 -9.23 1.92 20.11
C GLU A 91 -8.48 3.26 20.18
N LYS A 92 -7.36 3.32 20.88
CA LYS A 92 -6.51 4.53 20.92
C LYS A 92 -5.91 4.86 19.55
N LEU A 93 -5.52 3.85 18.78
CA LEU A 93 -5.04 4.05 17.42
C LEU A 93 -6.19 4.46 16.49
N LEU A 94 -7.36 3.85 16.63
CA LEU A 94 -8.52 4.21 15.85
C LEU A 94 -9.03 5.64 16.20
N ASN A 95 -8.90 6.09 17.42
CA ASN A 95 -9.33 7.44 17.84
C ASN A 95 -8.26 8.53 17.63
N TYR A 96 -7.07 8.16 17.16
CA TYR A 96 -6.03 9.14 16.83
C TYR A 96 -6.46 10.03 15.66
N ASP A 97 -6.13 11.34 15.75
CA ASP A 97 -6.41 12.30 14.68
C ASP A 97 -5.31 12.25 13.61
N TYR A 98 -5.62 11.57 12.52
CA TYR A 98 -4.70 11.39 11.38
C TYR A 98 -4.60 12.62 10.47
N LYS A 99 -5.26 13.74 10.80
CA LYS A 99 -5.22 15.02 10.04
C LYS A 99 -5.64 14.88 8.57
N ILE A 100 -6.43 13.87 8.24
CA ILE A 100 -7.01 13.65 6.91
C ILE A 100 -8.46 13.19 7.04
N ASN A 101 -9.30 13.60 6.09
CA ASN A 101 -10.69 13.14 6.06
C ASN A 101 -10.73 11.73 5.44
N TYR A 102 -11.47 10.84 6.06
CA TYR A 102 -11.68 9.46 5.59
C TYR A 102 -13.14 9.05 5.84
N VAL A 103 -13.64 8.14 5.01
CA VAL A 103 -14.99 7.57 5.18
C VAL A 103 -15.01 6.51 6.26
N ASP A 104 -13.91 5.75 6.39
CA ASP A 104 -13.74 4.74 7.42
C ASP A 104 -12.25 4.40 7.61
N LYS A 105 -11.93 3.65 8.65
CA LYS A 105 -10.57 3.21 8.95
C LYS A 105 -10.54 1.78 9.48
N ILE A 106 -9.40 1.12 9.31
CA ILE A 106 -9.20 -0.26 9.74
C ILE A 106 -7.74 -0.51 10.09
N ILE A 107 -7.50 -1.32 11.11
CA ILE A 107 -6.17 -1.84 11.47
C ILE A 107 -6.02 -3.25 10.93
N ILE A 108 -4.90 -3.53 10.26
CA ILE A 108 -4.59 -4.84 9.69
C ILE A 108 -3.19 -5.33 10.06
N SER A 109 -2.99 -6.64 9.93
CA SER A 109 -1.68 -7.27 9.89
C SER A 109 -1.60 -8.28 8.75
N SER A 110 -0.76 -8.01 7.77
CA SER A 110 -0.52 -8.95 6.66
C SER A 110 0.17 -10.24 7.14
N MET A 111 1.07 -10.12 8.11
CA MET A 111 1.80 -11.26 8.67
C MET A 111 0.90 -12.20 9.47
N LYS A 112 -0.11 -11.67 10.14
CA LYS A 112 -1.07 -12.45 10.95
C LYS A 112 -2.39 -12.71 10.24
N ASN A 113 -2.55 -12.26 9.00
CA ASN A 113 -3.82 -12.32 8.27
C ASN A 113 -4.99 -11.69 9.06
N TYR A 114 -4.70 -10.61 9.80
CA TYR A 114 -5.65 -9.99 10.71
C TYR A 114 -6.48 -8.94 9.99
N ASN A 115 -7.81 -9.00 10.14
CA ASN A 115 -8.84 -8.11 9.60
C ASN A 115 -8.90 -8.03 8.07
N TYR A 116 -8.45 -9.04 7.34
CA TYR A 116 -8.49 -9.01 5.86
C TYR A 116 -9.89 -9.20 5.30
N ASP A 117 -10.74 -10.03 5.92
CA ASP A 117 -12.14 -10.19 5.52
C ASP A 117 -12.89 -8.85 5.69
N LEU A 118 -12.71 -8.20 6.85
CA LEU A 118 -13.29 -6.89 7.13
C LEU A 118 -12.74 -5.80 6.19
N LEU A 119 -11.44 -5.87 5.83
CA LEU A 119 -10.85 -4.94 4.84
C LEU A 119 -11.53 -5.09 3.48
N LEU A 120 -11.70 -6.31 2.99
CA LEU A 120 -12.37 -6.56 1.71
C LEU A 120 -13.84 -6.12 1.75
N GLU A 121 -14.55 -6.38 2.85
CA GLU A 121 -15.92 -5.93 3.06
C GLU A 121 -16.02 -4.40 3.00
N LYS A 122 -15.15 -3.68 3.74
CA LYS A 122 -15.11 -2.21 3.71
C LYS A 122 -14.77 -1.66 2.33
N ILE A 123 -13.83 -2.25 1.61
CA ILE A 123 -13.53 -1.85 0.23
C ILE A 123 -14.78 -2.00 -0.64
N LYS A 124 -15.46 -3.15 -0.58
CA LYS A 124 -16.68 -3.39 -1.35
C LYS A 124 -17.83 -2.47 -0.95
N MET A 125 -17.93 -2.08 0.31
CA MET A 125 -18.95 -1.18 0.84
C MET A 125 -18.77 0.26 0.33
N TYR A 126 -17.53 0.75 0.32
CA TYR A 126 -17.26 2.17 0.02
C TYR A 126 -16.88 2.44 -1.43
N LYS A 127 -16.53 1.44 -2.22
CA LYS A 127 -16.23 1.65 -3.64
C LYS A 127 -17.49 2.05 -4.42
N LYS A 128 -17.37 3.05 -5.29
CA LYS A 128 -18.44 3.48 -6.22
C LYS A 128 -18.16 3.06 -7.67
N SER A 129 -16.94 2.65 -7.94
CA SER A 129 -16.49 2.10 -9.23
C SER A 129 -15.79 0.77 -9.01
N ASN A 130 -15.35 0.11 -10.08
CA ASN A 130 -14.57 -1.11 -9.96
C ASN A 130 -13.09 -0.82 -9.60
N ASN A 131 -12.64 0.42 -9.78
CA ASN A 131 -11.25 0.82 -9.55
C ASN A 131 -11.05 1.30 -8.12
N VAL A 132 -10.06 0.74 -7.44
CA VAL A 132 -9.66 1.11 -6.07
C VAL A 132 -8.16 1.38 -6.07
N TYR A 133 -7.80 2.62 -5.82
CA TYR A 133 -6.40 3.04 -5.80
C TYR A 133 -5.76 2.78 -4.44
N VAL A 134 -4.61 2.10 -4.45
CA VAL A 134 -3.81 1.86 -3.24
C VAL A 134 -2.67 2.88 -3.19
N VAL A 135 -2.74 3.76 -2.20
CA VAL A 135 -1.88 4.94 -2.06
C VAL A 135 -1.18 4.90 -0.70
N GLY A 136 -0.02 5.52 -0.58
CA GLY A 136 0.69 5.64 0.70
C GLY A 136 2.19 5.80 0.52
N TYR A 137 2.90 6.01 1.61
CA TYR A 137 4.35 6.12 1.60
C TYR A 137 5.04 4.82 1.17
N THR A 138 6.31 4.93 0.76
CA THR A 138 7.18 3.76 0.60
C THR A 138 7.24 2.98 1.92
N ASN A 139 7.36 1.66 1.83
CA ASN A 139 7.41 0.76 2.98
C ASN A 139 6.18 0.77 3.92
N ALA A 140 5.10 1.47 3.57
CA ALA A 140 3.86 1.45 4.34
C ALA A 140 3.13 0.09 4.30
N GLY A 141 3.58 -0.87 3.50
CA GLY A 141 2.98 -2.20 3.41
C GLY A 141 1.97 -2.38 2.29
N LYS A 142 1.88 -1.45 1.31
CA LYS A 142 0.96 -1.52 0.16
C LYS A 142 1.06 -2.85 -0.59
N SER A 143 2.23 -3.17 -1.10
CA SER A 143 2.45 -4.41 -1.88
C SER A 143 2.20 -5.67 -1.05
N THR A 144 2.57 -5.65 0.24
CA THR A 144 2.29 -6.77 1.14
C THR A 144 0.80 -6.95 1.37
N MET A 145 0.05 -5.85 1.53
CA MET A 145 -1.41 -5.86 1.65
C MET A 145 -2.07 -6.41 0.38
N ILE A 146 -1.65 -5.92 -0.78
CA ILE A 146 -2.17 -6.36 -2.08
C ILE A 146 -1.91 -7.85 -2.29
N ASN A 147 -0.67 -8.31 -2.06
CA ASN A 147 -0.32 -9.73 -2.17
C ASN A 147 -1.17 -10.60 -1.24
N LYS A 148 -1.47 -10.10 -0.05
CA LYS A 148 -2.30 -10.84 0.90
C LYS A 148 -3.76 -10.89 0.46
N LEU A 149 -4.31 -9.81 -0.09
CA LEU A 149 -5.65 -9.79 -0.69
C LEU A 149 -5.73 -10.76 -1.89
N LEU A 150 -4.73 -10.76 -2.77
CA LEU A 150 -4.65 -11.69 -3.88
C LEU A 150 -4.61 -13.15 -3.40
N TYR A 151 -3.74 -13.43 -2.43
CA TYR A 151 -3.61 -14.78 -1.88
C TYR A 151 -4.91 -15.30 -1.28
N ASN A 152 -5.63 -14.44 -0.56
CA ASN A 152 -6.85 -14.84 0.15
C ASN A 152 -8.07 -14.95 -0.78
N TYR A 153 -8.20 -14.04 -1.78
CA TYR A 153 -9.50 -13.79 -2.44
C TYR A 153 -9.46 -13.84 -3.96
N SER A 154 -8.29 -13.97 -4.60
CA SER A 154 -8.26 -14.08 -6.06
C SER A 154 -8.83 -15.41 -6.51
N THR A 155 -9.85 -15.34 -7.36
CA THR A 155 -10.49 -16.54 -7.95
C THR A 155 -9.60 -17.19 -9.01
N ASN A 156 -8.76 -16.41 -9.68
CA ASN A 156 -7.85 -16.87 -10.72
C ASN A 156 -6.40 -16.58 -10.31
N LYS A 157 -5.67 -17.61 -9.85
CA LYS A 157 -4.25 -17.50 -9.52
C LYS A 157 -3.34 -17.09 -10.70
N THR A 158 -3.88 -16.97 -11.90
CA THR A 158 -3.13 -16.80 -13.16
C THR A 158 -3.38 -15.50 -13.91
N GLU A 159 -4.41 -14.73 -13.59
CA GLU A 159 -4.72 -13.48 -14.30
C GLU A 159 -4.38 -12.23 -13.51
N ILE A 160 -3.09 -12.00 -13.28
CA ILE A 160 -2.61 -10.65 -13.01
C ILE A 160 -2.45 -9.99 -14.37
N THR A 161 -3.49 -9.38 -14.87
CA THR A 161 -3.41 -8.51 -16.03
C THR A 161 -2.73 -7.22 -15.62
N THR A 162 -1.42 -7.15 -15.81
CA THR A 162 -0.68 -5.91 -15.73
C THR A 162 -0.97 -5.10 -17.00
N SER A 163 -2.06 -4.35 -17.01
CA SER A 163 -2.33 -3.40 -18.09
C SER A 163 -1.77 -2.03 -17.72
N PRO A 164 -0.91 -1.42 -18.54
CA PRO A 164 -0.62 -0.01 -18.39
C PRO A 164 -1.91 0.75 -18.71
N LEU A 165 -2.41 1.55 -17.78
CA LEU A 165 -3.55 2.43 -18.03
C LEU A 165 -3.28 3.28 -19.29
N PRO A 166 -4.12 3.24 -20.34
CA PRO A 166 -3.87 3.97 -21.59
C PRO A 166 -3.80 5.49 -21.41
N SER A 167 -4.30 6.00 -20.29
CA SER A 167 -4.37 7.44 -19.98
C SER A 167 -3.36 7.93 -18.95
N THR A 168 -2.56 7.04 -18.34
CA THR A 168 -1.55 7.44 -17.36
C THR A 168 -0.18 6.96 -17.81
N THR A 169 0.63 7.89 -18.26
CA THR A 169 2.05 7.69 -18.62
C THR A 169 2.93 7.23 -17.44
N LEU A 170 2.36 6.89 -16.30
CA LEU A 170 3.06 6.71 -15.04
C LEU A 170 2.59 5.42 -14.35
N ASN A 171 3.25 4.34 -14.63
CA ASN A 171 3.56 3.11 -13.86
C ASN A 171 2.68 2.69 -12.66
N SER A 172 1.37 2.90 -12.69
CA SER A 172 0.44 2.18 -11.83
C SER A 172 0.16 0.79 -12.40
N ILE A 173 -0.06 -0.19 -11.52
CA ILE A 173 -0.34 -1.57 -11.92
C ILE A 173 -1.77 -1.89 -11.53
N GLU A 174 -2.52 -2.35 -12.52
CA GLU A 174 -3.88 -2.87 -12.32
C GLU A 174 -3.81 -4.34 -11.93
N ILE A 175 -4.52 -4.68 -10.86
CA ILE A 175 -4.57 -6.00 -10.28
C ILE A 175 -6.04 -6.37 -10.10
N LYS A 176 -6.57 -7.20 -10.98
CA LYS A 176 -7.94 -7.67 -10.90
C LYS A 176 -8.06 -8.69 -9.76
N LEU A 177 -8.88 -8.39 -8.76
CA LEU A 177 -9.14 -9.30 -7.64
C LEU A 177 -10.33 -10.20 -7.95
N ASP A 178 -11.42 -9.60 -8.46
CA ASP A 178 -12.60 -10.27 -8.99
C ASP A 178 -13.21 -9.41 -10.12
N ASP A 179 -14.35 -9.81 -10.68
CA ASP A 179 -15.01 -9.08 -11.80
C ASP A 179 -15.51 -7.69 -11.41
N SER A 180 -15.66 -7.44 -10.11
CA SER A 180 -16.17 -6.17 -9.57
C SER A 180 -15.10 -5.30 -8.93
N LEU A 181 -13.86 -5.80 -8.75
CA LEU A 181 -12.82 -5.11 -8.00
C LEU A 181 -11.46 -5.22 -8.67
N THR A 182 -10.93 -4.08 -9.08
CA THR A 182 -9.57 -3.91 -9.58
C THR A 182 -8.80 -3.00 -8.63
N LEU A 183 -7.74 -3.53 -8.05
CA LEU A 183 -6.80 -2.75 -7.24
C LEU A 183 -5.78 -2.09 -8.18
N ILE A 184 -5.57 -0.79 -8.00
CA ILE A 184 -4.59 -0.03 -8.77
C ILE A 184 -3.50 0.40 -7.79
N ASP A 185 -2.35 -0.28 -7.88
CA ASP A 185 -1.22 0.09 -7.06
C ASP A 185 -0.49 1.29 -7.63
N THR A 186 -0.23 2.26 -6.77
CA THR A 186 0.50 3.47 -7.11
C THR A 186 1.93 3.42 -6.56
N PRO A 187 2.89 4.12 -7.20
CA PRO A 187 4.21 4.33 -6.60
C PRO A 187 4.08 4.83 -5.16
N GLY A 188 5.00 4.44 -4.28
CA GLY A 188 5.03 4.98 -2.92
C GLY A 188 5.58 6.41 -2.91
N LEU A 189 4.92 7.30 -2.18
CA LEU A 189 5.48 8.62 -1.88
C LEU A 189 6.72 8.45 -0.99
N LEU A 190 7.78 9.17 -1.31
CA LEU A 190 8.95 9.24 -0.43
C LEU A 190 8.70 10.32 0.64
N ASP A 191 8.74 9.95 1.90
CA ASP A 191 8.81 10.92 2.98
C ASP A 191 10.25 11.39 3.13
N SER A 192 10.53 12.63 2.74
CA SER A 192 11.88 13.21 2.82
C SER A 192 12.41 13.30 4.26
N LYS A 193 11.54 13.21 5.26
CA LYS A 193 11.89 13.24 6.68
C LYS A 193 12.13 11.84 7.26
N ASP A 194 11.82 10.78 6.49
CA ASP A 194 12.02 9.42 6.96
C ASP A 194 13.53 9.10 7.06
N ILE A 195 13.96 8.68 8.23
CA ILE A 195 15.35 8.27 8.51
C ILE A 195 15.82 7.16 7.57
N ILE A 196 14.92 6.33 7.08
CA ILE A 196 15.22 5.25 6.14
C ILE A 196 15.93 5.75 4.88
N ASN A 197 15.67 6.99 4.46
CA ASN A 197 16.30 7.58 3.28
C ASN A 197 17.80 7.87 3.46
N TYR A 198 18.28 7.91 4.69
CA TYR A 198 19.65 8.24 5.05
C TYR A 198 20.47 7.02 5.49
N LEU A 199 19.86 5.84 5.45
CA LEU A 199 20.47 4.60 5.93
C LEU A 199 20.78 3.66 4.76
N SER A 200 21.86 2.91 4.91
CA SER A 200 22.18 1.78 4.02
C SER A 200 21.18 0.63 4.20
N SER A 201 21.09 -0.23 3.18
CA SER A 201 20.21 -1.41 3.24
C SER A 201 20.46 -2.31 4.47
N ASP A 202 21.69 -2.39 4.94
CA ASP A 202 22.03 -3.23 6.09
C ASP A 202 21.66 -2.56 7.42
N GLU A 203 21.74 -1.24 7.52
CA GLU A 203 21.23 -0.48 8.66
C GLU A 203 19.70 -0.54 8.72
N ILE A 204 19.02 -0.36 7.58
CA ILE A 204 17.56 -0.51 7.49
C ILE A 204 17.11 -1.88 8.01
N LYS A 205 17.79 -2.96 7.63
CA LYS A 205 17.47 -4.33 8.13
C LYS A 205 17.60 -4.47 9.64
N LYS A 206 18.45 -3.67 10.28
CA LYS A 206 18.68 -3.70 11.74
C LYS A 206 17.61 -2.93 12.51
N ILE A 207 17.11 -1.82 11.96
CA ILE A 207 16.17 -0.92 12.66
C ILE A 207 14.71 -1.29 12.42
N ILE A 208 14.36 -1.92 11.28
CA ILE A 208 12.98 -2.32 11.02
C ILE A 208 12.62 -3.54 11.88
N PRO A 209 11.60 -3.42 12.75
CA PRO A 209 11.16 -4.54 13.56
C PRO A 209 10.65 -5.69 12.71
N LYS A 210 11.15 -6.90 12.97
CA LYS A 210 10.71 -8.13 12.30
C LYS A 210 9.68 -8.92 13.12
N ARG A 211 9.46 -8.52 14.34
CA ARG A 211 8.55 -9.15 15.32
C ARG A 211 8.04 -8.12 16.31
N GLU A 212 7.08 -8.49 17.11
CA GLU A 212 6.49 -7.68 18.17
C GLU A 212 7.54 -6.99 19.04
N ILE A 213 7.38 -5.67 19.19
CA ILE A 213 8.19 -4.85 20.11
C ILE A 213 7.67 -5.10 21.53
N LYS A 214 8.53 -5.61 22.40
CA LYS A 214 8.19 -5.82 23.80
C LYS A 214 8.46 -4.54 24.59
N PRO A 215 7.47 -3.98 25.30
CA PRO A 215 7.69 -2.84 26.18
C PRO A 215 8.59 -3.27 27.34
N VAL A 216 9.51 -2.38 27.73
CA VAL A 216 10.33 -2.56 28.92
C VAL A 216 9.84 -1.56 29.97
N THR A 217 9.45 -2.05 31.14
CA THR A 217 8.97 -1.22 32.24
C THR A 217 10.10 -1.06 33.28
N TYR A 218 10.43 0.16 33.59
CA TYR A 218 11.37 0.49 34.68
C TYR A 218 10.57 1.07 35.84
N GLN A 219 10.78 0.54 37.01
CA GLN A 219 10.27 1.13 38.25
C GLN A 219 11.27 2.16 38.74
N VAL A 220 10.89 3.43 38.72
CA VAL A 220 11.67 4.52 39.31
C VAL A 220 11.36 4.52 40.81
N LYS A 221 12.42 4.35 41.62
CA LYS A 221 12.32 4.48 43.08
C LYS A 221 12.46 5.92 43.51
#